data_06f8c0f7144cdc53c7d2830e04e06f13
#
_entry.id   06f8c0f7144cdc53c7d2830e04e06f13
#
_cell.length_a   1.000
_cell.length_b   1.000
_cell.length_c   1.000
_cell.angle_alpha   90.00
_cell.angle_beta   90.00
_cell.angle_gamma   90.00
#
_symmetry.space_group_name_H-M   'P 1'
#
loop_
_entity.id
_entity.type
_entity.pdbx_description
1 polymer ?
#
loop_
_entity_poly.entity_id
_entity_poly.type
_entity_poly.pdbx_seq_one_letter_code
_entity_poly.pdbx_strand_id
1 'polypeptide(L)'
;MCGICGFYGFQDDLLITRMMETLNHRGPDDRGFFSDDTVTLGHTRLSIIDLSSRGKQPLSNEDGDIWITYNGEVYNFAAIRELLKKHIFTSHTDTEVLVHAYEEFGLGFLDQLRGMYAFAIYDQKKKQIILARDPIGKKPLYYYWDGERLIFASEIKAILTAFHSLKIPVTVSDFALCGYLKNQYVPGTQTLIEGIYRLPPGSYMLLSLEKKKCSLITYWTIRESIENYTEDYCIEQLLAHLKESTRLRMLAADVPIGSFLSGGIDSSGITALARPLVPYDFHTFTAGFGDDNPDCENARAVSSMLDTVHHEVRLSVPDVIRDFDRITWHYDEPLGDSAIIANYYLAKKAHQYVKVVLAGEGSDELFGGYSSYKSGQKWHPWFALPKYPRRILDKIISSVPGSGNPSMDRSFVYAHYLGQDSLEMAQQYSWQITGINSDELRWLGNKTCLGFRNPVSVPDGIQDPLNRMLSFDCRNHLPDLYLMKADKATMAHSVEERVPILDKELISFSFTIPPKFKIFKGVEKYIWRKALQGIVPREILNRSKKGFSVPYRDWISASEMRDVAVQTLEEGTLSKMLFDQQKINKLVSNMTRQSSDRSALVVWNLFALERWAKVFLFR
;
A
#
# COMPACT_ATOMS: atom_id res chain seq x y z
N MET A 1 -11.25 -5.38 10.17
CA MET A 1 -11.17 -4.24 9.22
C MET A 1 -12.51 -4.01 8.58
N CYS A 2 -12.78 -2.78 8.17
CA CYS A 2 -14.12 -2.35 7.83
C CYS A 2 -14.14 -1.59 6.50
N GLY A 3 -15.33 -1.29 6.01
CA GLY A 3 -15.54 -0.30 4.96
C GLY A 3 -16.24 0.91 5.56
N ILE A 4 -15.71 2.11 5.32
CA ILE A 4 -16.34 3.37 5.71
C ILE A 4 -16.72 4.17 4.48
N CYS A 5 -17.83 4.89 4.56
CA CYS A 5 -18.25 5.85 3.55
C CYS A 5 -19.13 6.93 4.19
N GLY A 6 -19.33 8.01 3.48
CA GLY A 6 -20.21 9.07 3.93
C GLY A 6 -20.18 10.27 3.02
N PHE A 7 -21.07 11.22 3.32
CA PHE A 7 -21.17 12.47 2.57
C PHE A 7 -21.76 13.61 3.41
N TYR A 8 -21.52 14.83 2.91
CA TYR A 8 -22.02 16.09 3.44
C TYR A 8 -22.51 16.97 2.29
N GLY A 9 -23.51 17.81 2.58
CA GLY A 9 -24.04 18.82 1.67
C GLY A 9 -25.26 18.40 0.85
N PHE A 10 -25.73 17.18 1.07
CA PHE A 10 -26.99 16.64 0.51
C PHE A 10 -27.45 15.44 1.34
N GLN A 11 -28.69 14.96 1.12
CA GLN A 11 -29.24 13.79 1.77
C GLN A 11 -29.74 12.77 0.76
N ASP A 12 -29.39 11.50 0.97
CA ASP A 12 -29.86 10.37 0.18
C ASP A 12 -29.61 9.04 0.93
N ASP A 13 -30.59 8.55 1.67
CA ASP A 13 -30.50 7.30 2.45
C ASP A 13 -30.38 6.05 1.55
N LEU A 14 -30.85 6.12 0.31
CA LEU A 14 -30.67 5.04 -0.66
C LEU A 14 -29.22 5.02 -1.18
N LEU A 15 -28.61 6.18 -1.31
CA LEU A 15 -27.24 6.28 -1.76
C LEU A 15 -26.28 5.69 -0.74
N ILE A 16 -26.40 6.00 0.57
CA ILE A 16 -25.51 5.46 1.58
C ILE A 16 -25.60 3.93 1.61
N THR A 17 -26.79 3.37 1.46
CA THR A 17 -26.99 1.92 1.38
C THR A 17 -26.24 1.33 0.18
N ARG A 18 -26.37 1.94 -1.01
CA ARG A 18 -25.64 1.50 -2.22
C ARG A 18 -24.12 1.63 -2.07
N MET A 19 -23.63 2.71 -1.44
CA MET A 19 -22.21 2.88 -1.16
C MET A 19 -21.69 1.77 -0.23
N MET A 20 -22.44 1.44 0.84
CA MET A 20 -22.10 0.33 1.75
C MET A 20 -22.10 -1.02 1.04
N GLU A 21 -23.05 -1.27 0.14
CA GLU A 21 -23.10 -2.52 -0.64
C GLU A 21 -21.82 -2.75 -1.46
N THR A 22 -21.24 -1.69 -2.05
CA THR A 22 -19.96 -1.81 -2.76
C THR A 22 -18.78 -2.12 -1.85
N LEU A 23 -18.90 -1.89 -0.54
CA LEU A 23 -17.88 -2.13 0.48
C LEU A 23 -18.12 -3.40 1.30
N ASN A 24 -19.18 -4.17 1.02
CA ASN A 24 -19.59 -5.34 1.83
C ASN A 24 -18.50 -6.40 1.97
N HIS A 25 -17.66 -6.58 0.94
CA HIS A 25 -16.52 -7.50 0.98
C HIS A 25 -15.47 -7.13 2.04
N ARG A 26 -15.40 -5.85 2.46
CA ARG A 26 -14.50 -5.41 3.53
C ARG A 26 -15.01 -5.80 4.91
N GLY A 27 -16.32 -5.77 5.10
CA GLY A 27 -16.93 -6.04 6.39
C GLY A 27 -18.32 -6.68 6.23
N PRO A 28 -18.37 -8.02 6.09
CA PRO A 28 -19.62 -8.73 5.86
C PRO A 28 -20.42 -9.04 7.13
N ASP A 29 -19.86 -8.83 8.33
CA ASP A 29 -20.45 -9.32 9.59
C ASP A 29 -21.60 -8.42 10.09
N ASP A 30 -21.52 -7.10 9.88
CA ASP A 30 -22.58 -6.14 10.26
C ASP A 30 -22.49 -4.89 9.39
N ARG A 31 -23.54 -4.08 9.39
CA ARG A 31 -23.59 -2.79 8.71
C ARG A 31 -24.48 -1.81 9.45
N GLY A 32 -24.17 -0.52 9.34
CA GLY A 32 -24.96 0.56 9.92
C GLY A 32 -24.69 1.88 9.26
N PHE A 33 -25.62 2.81 9.42
CA PHE A 33 -25.41 4.20 9.05
C PHE A 33 -26.04 5.12 10.07
N PHE A 34 -25.53 6.34 10.12
CA PHE A 34 -26.08 7.49 10.82
C PHE A 34 -26.40 8.56 9.77
N SER A 35 -27.52 9.26 9.91
CA SER A 35 -27.90 10.37 9.03
C SER A 35 -28.62 11.43 9.86
N ASP A 36 -28.23 12.69 9.68
CA ASP A 36 -28.99 13.85 10.10
C ASP A 36 -29.22 14.79 8.92
N ASP A 37 -29.75 16.01 9.15
CA ASP A 37 -30.01 16.97 8.06
C ASP A 37 -28.74 17.47 7.33
N THR A 38 -27.56 17.09 7.77
CA THR A 38 -26.29 17.66 7.32
C THR A 38 -25.30 16.61 6.82
N VAL A 39 -25.13 15.52 7.57
CA VAL A 39 -24.08 14.52 7.36
C VAL A 39 -24.66 13.12 7.38
N THR A 40 -24.18 12.28 6.48
CA THR A 40 -24.45 10.83 6.49
C THR A 40 -23.14 10.05 6.59
N LEU A 41 -23.07 9.13 7.56
CA LEU A 41 -21.94 8.23 7.79
C LEU A 41 -22.40 6.79 7.63
N GLY A 42 -21.66 5.97 6.89
CA GLY A 42 -21.94 4.54 6.67
C GLY A 42 -20.76 3.66 7.05
N HIS A 43 -21.06 2.43 7.44
CA HIS A 43 -20.08 1.46 7.90
C HIS A 43 -20.45 0.03 7.51
N THR A 44 -19.46 -0.77 7.08
CA THR A 44 -19.54 -2.23 6.95
C THR A 44 -18.49 -2.86 7.85
N ARG A 45 -18.89 -3.76 8.74
CA ARG A 45 -18.07 -4.28 9.84
C ARG A 45 -17.49 -5.65 9.56
N LEU A 46 -16.19 -5.80 9.76
CA LEU A 46 -15.56 -7.09 10.04
C LEU A 46 -15.25 -7.13 11.55
N SER A 47 -15.94 -8.00 12.26
CA SER A 47 -15.82 -8.11 13.73
C SER A 47 -14.54 -8.87 14.09
N ILE A 48 -13.60 -8.16 14.73
CA ILE A 48 -12.31 -8.69 15.19
C ILE A 48 -12.16 -8.49 16.70
N ILE A 49 -12.48 -7.30 17.23
CA ILE A 49 -12.58 -6.98 18.66
C ILE A 49 -14.04 -6.74 19.01
N ASP A 50 -14.49 -7.24 20.16
CA ASP A 50 -15.86 -7.20 20.64
C ASP A 50 -16.86 -7.75 19.60
N LEU A 51 -16.97 -9.05 19.52
CA LEU A 51 -17.82 -9.73 18.53
C LEU A 51 -19.33 -9.48 18.71
N SER A 52 -19.72 -8.74 19.76
CA SER A 52 -21.12 -8.38 20.03
C SER A 52 -21.61 -7.20 19.15
N SER A 53 -22.93 -7.00 19.16
CA SER A 53 -23.57 -5.87 18.46
C SER A 53 -23.20 -4.49 19.05
N ARG A 54 -22.60 -4.43 20.25
CA ARG A 54 -22.16 -3.16 20.88
C ARG A 54 -21.01 -2.49 20.12
N GLY A 55 -20.25 -3.24 19.35
CA GLY A 55 -19.22 -2.71 18.46
C GLY A 55 -19.75 -2.23 17.11
N LYS A 56 -21.06 -2.13 16.90
CA LYS A 56 -21.66 -1.62 15.66
C LYS A 56 -21.32 -0.14 15.45
N GLN A 57 -21.07 0.22 14.20
CA GLN A 57 -20.75 1.59 13.79
C GLN A 57 -21.75 2.09 12.72
N PRO A 58 -21.90 3.41 12.51
CA PRO A 58 -21.26 4.51 13.24
C PRO A 58 -21.58 4.51 14.73
N LEU A 59 -20.62 4.93 15.57
CA LEU A 59 -20.73 4.94 17.02
C LEU A 59 -20.60 6.39 17.53
N SER A 60 -21.35 6.74 18.61
CA SER A 60 -21.30 8.07 19.20
C SER A 60 -20.69 8.05 20.60
N ASN A 61 -20.34 9.24 21.10
CA ASN A 61 -20.13 9.49 22.52
C ASN A 61 -21.45 9.38 23.31
N GLU A 62 -21.40 9.51 24.64
CA GLU A 62 -22.56 9.39 25.54
C GLU A 62 -23.66 10.41 25.23
N ASP A 63 -23.28 11.64 24.84
CA ASP A 63 -24.20 12.73 24.53
C ASP A 63 -24.85 12.62 23.14
N GLY A 64 -24.32 11.76 22.26
CA GLY A 64 -24.80 11.54 20.90
C GLY A 64 -24.49 12.69 19.93
N ASP A 65 -23.54 13.57 20.25
CA ASP A 65 -23.16 14.73 19.44
C ASP A 65 -21.81 14.60 18.70
N ILE A 66 -21.03 13.57 18.99
CA ILE A 66 -19.82 13.21 18.28
C ILE A 66 -19.98 11.80 17.72
N TRP A 67 -19.95 11.68 16.39
CA TRP A 67 -20.12 10.41 15.68
C TRP A 67 -18.85 10.01 14.96
N ILE A 68 -18.49 8.71 15.00
CA ILE A 68 -17.34 8.15 14.29
C ILE A 68 -17.75 6.99 13.39
N THR A 69 -17.18 6.93 12.18
CA THR A 69 -17.07 5.71 11.36
C THR A 69 -15.59 5.42 11.10
N TYR A 70 -15.16 4.20 11.38
CA TYR A 70 -13.76 3.86 11.53
C TYR A 70 -13.41 2.52 10.86
N ASN A 71 -12.31 2.52 10.12
CA ASN A 71 -11.69 1.36 9.50
C ASN A 71 -10.25 1.26 9.99
N GLY A 72 -9.96 0.36 10.92
CA GLY A 72 -8.61 0.22 11.44
C GLY A 72 -8.51 -0.63 12.69
N GLU A 73 -7.36 -0.48 13.36
CA GLU A 73 -7.02 -1.05 14.65
C GLU A 73 -6.02 -0.17 15.37
N VAL A 74 -6.40 0.36 16.54
CA VAL A 74 -5.53 1.12 17.43
C VAL A 74 -5.02 0.22 18.54
N TYR A 75 -3.83 -0.31 18.37
CA TYR A 75 -3.26 -1.38 19.22
C TYR A 75 -3.02 -0.97 20.68
N ASN A 76 -2.87 0.31 20.97
CA ASN A 76 -2.69 0.83 22.33
C ASN A 76 -4.00 1.39 22.95
N PHE A 77 -5.16 1.00 22.41
CA PHE A 77 -6.46 1.51 22.86
C PHE A 77 -6.72 1.26 24.36
N ALA A 78 -6.26 0.12 24.90
CA ALA A 78 -6.42 -0.19 26.32
C ALA A 78 -5.68 0.83 27.21
N ALA A 79 -4.47 1.25 26.82
CA ALA A 79 -3.72 2.27 27.57
C ALA A 79 -4.37 3.66 27.45
N ILE A 80 -4.95 4.01 26.29
CA ILE A 80 -5.68 5.26 26.11
C ILE A 80 -6.96 5.24 26.94
N ARG A 81 -7.68 4.12 26.97
CA ARG A 81 -8.90 3.95 27.79
C ARG A 81 -8.66 4.24 29.28
N GLU A 82 -7.50 3.85 29.81
CA GLU A 82 -7.12 4.14 31.21
C GLU A 82 -6.99 5.65 31.50
N LEU A 83 -6.78 6.49 30.50
CA LEU A 83 -6.75 7.95 30.62
C LEU A 83 -8.14 8.58 30.59
N LEU A 84 -9.16 7.87 30.11
CA LEU A 84 -10.51 8.35 29.83
C LEU A 84 -11.51 7.96 30.94
N LYS A 85 -11.11 8.08 32.21
CA LYS A 85 -11.89 7.61 33.37
C LYS A 85 -13.21 8.34 33.61
N LYS A 86 -13.42 9.48 32.97
CA LYS A 86 -14.66 10.28 33.09
C LYS A 86 -15.77 9.76 32.17
N HIS A 87 -15.42 9.00 31.16
CA HIS A 87 -16.33 8.50 30.14
C HIS A 87 -16.95 7.16 30.51
N ILE A 88 -18.17 6.92 30.05
CA ILE A 88 -18.90 5.66 30.26
C ILE A 88 -18.80 4.83 29.02
N PHE A 89 -18.06 3.72 29.08
CA PHE A 89 -17.89 2.79 27.98
C PHE A 89 -18.99 1.73 27.95
N THR A 90 -19.57 1.53 26.78
CA THR A 90 -20.62 0.54 26.51
C THR A 90 -20.12 -0.68 25.76
N SER A 91 -18.98 -0.56 25.09
CA SER A 91 -18.30 -1.63 24.34
C SER A 91 -16.86 -1.86 24.81
N HIS A 92 -16.23 -2.87 24.23
CA HIS A 92 -14.80 -3.15 24.44
C HIS A 92 -13.97 -2.79 23.18
N THR A 93 -14.55 -2.07 22.22
CA THR A 93 -13.89 -1.72 20.97
C THR A 93 -12.90 -0.57 21.14
N ASP A 94 -11.88 -0.55 20.31
CA ASP A 94 -11.00 0.59 20.12
C ASP A 94 -11.74 1.80 19.52
N THR A 95 -12.79 1.59 18.74
CA THR A 95 -13.62 2.64 18.14
C THR A 95 -14.23 3.57 19.20
N GLU A 96 -14.77 3.01 20.29
CA GLU A 96 -15.34 3.81 21.38
C GLU A 96 -14.27 4.62 22.11
N VAL A 97 -13.07 4.04 22.24
CA VAL A 97 -11.91 4.77 22.79
C VAL A 97 -11.54 5.97 21.93
N LEU A 98 -11.62 5.85 20.59
CA LEU A 98 -11.30 6.97 19.69
C LEU A 98 -12.28 8.15 19.82
N VAL A 99 -13.58 7.89 19.94
CA VAL A 99 -14.57 8.98 20.06
C VAL A 99 -14.40 9.74 21.36
N HIS A 100 -14.18 9.02 22.47
CA HIS A 100 -13.93 9.65 23.77
C HIS A 100 -12.56 10.35 23.85
N ALA A 101 -11.52 9.77 23.21
CA ALA A 101 -10.21 10.41 23.14
C ALA A 101 -10.26 11.74 22.34
N TYR A 102 -11.04 11.78 21.25
CA TYR A 102 -11.27 13.02 20.52
C TYR A 102 -12.03 14.06 21.38
N GLU A 103 -13.03 13.63 22.12
CA GLU A 103 -13.81 14.50 23.02
C GLU A 103 -12.93 15.13 24.11
N GLU A 104 -12.08 14.32 24.80
CA GLU A 104 -11.22 14.79 25.90
C GLU A 104 -9.99 15.58 25.40
N PHE A 105 -9.32 15.14 24.34
CA PHE A 105 -8.02 15.69 23.90
C PHE A 105 -8.10 16.51 22.60
N GLY A 106 -9.29 16.63 21.98
CA GLY A 106 -9.43 17.25 20.67
C GLY A 106 -8.55 16.54 19.64
N LEU A 107 -8.04 17.28 18.63
CA LEU A 107 -7.19 16.72 17.57
C LEU A 107 -5.81 16.23 18.06
N GLY A 108 -5.38 16.62 19.27
CA GLY A 108 -4.13 16.14 19.89
C GLY A 108 -4.14 14.63 20.20
N PHE A 109 -5.34 13.99 20.22
CA PHE A 109 -5.41 12.54 20.42
C PHE A 109 -4.69 11.75 19.31
N LEU A 110 -4.58 12.28 18.08
CA LEU A 110 -3.90 11.66 16.96
C LEU A 110 -2.42 11.33 17.26
N ASP A 111 -1.77 12.16 18.06
CA ASP A 111 -0.37 11.94 18.46
C ASP A 111 -0.21 10.73 19.38
N GLN A 112 -1.27 10.37 20.12
CA GLN A 112 -1.27 9.26 21.07
C GLN A 112 -1.56 7.91 20.40
N LEU A 113 -2.13 7.92 19.18
CA LEU A 113 -2.54 6.69 18.51
C LEU A 113 -1.34 5.89 17.98
N ARG A 114 -1.35 4.59 18.30
CA ARG A 114 -0.42 3.60 17.79
C ARG A 114 -1.21 2.50 17.08
N GLY A 115 -1.35 2.63 15.76
CA GLY A 115 -2.26 1.75 15.00
C GLY A 115 -2.19 1.94 13.50
N MET A 116 -3.14 1.36 12.84
CA MET A 116 -3.45 1.52 11.42
C MET A 116 -4.91 1.93 11.29
N TYR A 117 -5.20 3.06 10.67
CA TYR A 117 -6.54 3.60 10.69
C TYR A 117 -6.87 4.57 9.55
N ALA A 118 -8.14 4.57 9.24
CA ALA A 118 -8.81 5.63 8.50
C ALA A 118 -10.19 5.84 9.13
N PHE A 119 -10.56 7.06 9.42
CA PHE A 119 -11.86 7.36 10.04
C PHE A 119 -12.43 8.71 9.60
N ALA A 120 -13.73 8.84 9.82
CA ALA A 120 -14.42 10.12 9.78
C ALA A 120 -15.08 10.37 11.14
N ILE A 121 -14.83 11.55 11.71
CA ILE A 121 -15.52 12.06 12.90
C ILE A 121 -16.40 13.22 12.47
N TYR A 122 -17.66 13.20 12.91
CA TYR A 122 -18.61 14.30 12.81
C TYR A 122 -18.90 14.86 14.20
N ASP A 123 -18.48 16.10 14.43
CA ASP A 123 -18.71 16.84 15.68
C ASP A 123 -19.82 17.88 15.43
N GLN A 124 -21.02 17.58 15.95
CA GLN A 124 -22.20 18.42 15.75
C GLN A 124 -22.09 19.76 16.48
N LYS A 125 -21.49 19.76 17.70
CA LYS A 125 -21.31 20.99 18.48
C LYS A 125 -20.36 21.97 17.80
N LYS A 126 -19.22 21.46 17.31
CA LYS A 126 -18.22 22.27 16.58
C LYS A 126 -18.54 22.44 15.10
N LYS A 127 -19.62 21.81 14.63
CA LYS A 127 -20.04 21.81 13.21
C LYS A 127 -18.86 21.53 12.25
N GLN A 128 -18.21 20.40 12.45
CA GLN A 128 -17.03 20.01 11.65
C GLN A 128 -16.99 18.52 11.35
N ILE A 129 -16.38 18.20 10.22
CA ILE A 129 -16.03 16.82 9.83
C ILE A 129 -14.52 16.71 9.81
N ILE A 130 -14.00 15.63 10.38
CA ILE A 130 -12.57 15.27 10.38
C ILE A 130 -12.42 13.94 9.66
N LEU A 131 -11.66 13.92 8.57
CA LEU A 131 -11.18 12.67 7.96
C LEU A 131 -9.71 12.50 8.36
N ALA A 132 -9.32 11.36 8.92
CA ALA A 132 -7.93 11.11 9.30
C ALA A 132 -7.42 9.78 8.77
N ARG A 133 -6.12 9.72 8.49
CA ARG A 133 -5.41 8.54 8.00
C ARG A 133 -4.14 8.30 8.79
N ASP A 134 -3.83 7.04 9.07
CA ASP A 134 -2.68 6.62 9.88
C ASP A 134 -1.32 7.12 9.36
N PRO A 135 -0.29 7.13 10.23
CA PRO A 135 1.04 7.70 9.93
C PRO A 135 1.67 7.27 8.63
N ILE A 136 1.51 6.00 8.23
CA ILE A 136 2.14 5.42 7.03
C ILE A 136 1.13 5.16 5.89
N GLY A 137 -0.17 5.45 6.12
CA GLY A 137 -1.22 5.24 5.14
C GLY A 137 -1.58 3.77 4.90
N LYS A 138 -1.51 2.94 5.95
CA LYS A 138 -1.87 1.52 5.86
C LYS A 138 -3.33 1.32 5.46
N LYS A 139 -4.24 2.17 5.97
CA LYS A 139 -5.66 2.10 5.60
C LYS A 139 -6.01 3.10 4.51
N PRO A 140 -6.75 2.67 3.48
CA PRO A 140 -7.17 3.57 2.41
C PRO A 140 -8.26 4.52 2.89
N LEU A 141 -8.18 5.77 2.41
CA LEU A 141 -9.25 6.75 2.54
C LEU A 141 -9.22 7.70 1.34
N TYR A 142 -10.32 7.74 0.61
CA TYR A 142 -10.52 8.59 -0.56
C TYR A 142 -11.59 9.62 -0.29
N TYR A 143 -11.51 10.76 -0.96
CA TYR A 143 -12.50 11.82 -0.87
C TYR A 143 -12.66 12.57 -2.18
N TYR A 144 -13.84 13.16 -2.35
CA TYR A 144 -14.19 14.18 -3.32
C TYR A 144 -14.68 15.42 -2.57
N TRP A 145 -14.20 16.59 -2.97
CA TRP A 145 -14.63 17.87 -2.42
C TRP A 145 -14.73 18.90 -3.54
N ASP A 146 -15.92 19.50 -3.76
CA ASP A 146 -16.18 20.50 -4.81
C ASP A 146 -16.43 21.93 -4.26
N GLY A 147 -16.24 22.14 -2.95
CA GLY A 147 -16.54 23.41 -2.28
C GLY A 147 -17.90 23.43 -1.57
N GLU A 148 -18.80 22.52 -1.91
CA GLU A 148 -20.14 22.39 -1.34
C GLU A 148 -20.42 20.99 -0.79
N ARG A 149 -19.98 19.95 -1.49
CA ARG A 149 -20.25 18.55 -1.18
C ARG A 149 -18.95 17.81 -0.86
N LEU A 150 -18.94 17.14 0.28
CA LEU A 150 -17.91 16.16 0.61
C LEU A 150 -18.48 14.77 0.41
N ILE A 151 -17.75 13.89 -0.29
CA ILE A 151 -18.02 12.45 -0.37
C ILE A 151 -16.73 11.73 -0.02
N PHE A 152 -16.77 10.73 0.86
CA PHE A 152 -15.57 9.96 1.22
C PHE A 152 -15.88 8.48 1.34
N ALA A 153 -14.86 7.64 1.12
CA ALA A 153 -14.97 6.20 1.30
C ALA A 153 -13.60 5.52 1.42
N SER A 154 -13.61 4.29 1.93
CA SER A 154 -12.45 3.39 1.93
C SER A 154 -12.00 3.00 0.53
N GLU A 155 -12.89 3.00 -0.47
CA GLU A 155 -12.62 2.58 -1.84
C GLU A 155 -13.29 3.50 -2.87
N ILE A 156 -12.62 3.68 -4.01
CA ILE A 156 -13.06 4.60 -5.08
C ILE A 156 -14.44 4.22 -5.62
N LYS A 157 -14.74 2.93 -5.77
CA LYS A 157 -16.02 2.45 -6.31
C LYS A 157 -17.24 2.93 -5.51
N ALA A 158 -17.09 3.13 -4.20
CA ALA A 158 -18.17 3.67 -3.37
C ALA A 158 -18.42 5.17 -3.68
N ILE A 159 -17.36 5.96 -3.95
CA ILE A 159 -17.50 7.35 -4.40
C ILE A 159 -18.10 7.41 -5.80
N LEU A 160 -17.70 6.49 -6.70
CA LEU A 160 -18.28 6.40 -8.04
C LEU A 160 -19.78 6.09 -8.01
N THR A 161 -20.25 5.31 -7.03
CA THR A 161 -21.69 5.11 -6.80
C THR A 161 -22.41 6.43 -6.54
N ALA A 162 -21.79 7.32 -5.75
CA ALA A 162 -22.32 8.67 -5.52
C ALA A 162 -22.23 9.54 -6.79
N PHE A 163 -21.16 9.48 -7.55
CA PHE A 163 -21.02 10.22 -8.81
C PHE A 163 -22.14 9.87 -9.78
N HIS A 164 -22.46 8.58 -9.94
CA HIS A 164 -23.56 8.13 -10.80
C HIS A 164 -24.93 8.64 -10.30
N SER A 165 -25.19 8.57 -8.97
CA SER A 165 -26.43 9.06 -8.39
C SER A 165 -26.60 10.56 -8.58
N LEU A 166 -25.53 11.33 -8.37
CA LEU A 166 -25.51 12.80 -8.46
C LEU A 166 -25.25 13.31 -9.90
N LYS A 167 -25.10 12.41 -10.88
CA LYS A 167 -24.76 12.73 -12.28
C LYS A 167 -23.47 13.55 -12.41
N ILE A 168 -22.48 13.29 -11.56
CA ILE A 168 -21.14 13.86 -11.68
C ILE A 168 -20.41 13.07 -12.76
N PRO A 169 -19.82 13.73 -13.77
CA PRO A 169 -19.09 13.06 -14.84
C PRO A 169 -17.89 12.26 -14.31
N VAL A 170 -17.72 11.03 -14.81
CA VAL A 170 -16.54 10.21 -14.52
C VAL A 170 -15.54 10.41 -15.65
N THR A 171 -14.44 11.08 -15.36
CA THR A 171 -13.36 11.37 -16.33
C THR A 171 -12.03 10.89 -15.80
N VAL A 172 -11.11 10.56 -16.71
CA VAL A 172 -9.75 10.10 -16.35
C VAL A 172 -8.84 11.30 -16.15
N SER A 173 -8.08 11.29 -15.04
CA SER A 173 -7.06 12.30 -14.79
C SER A 173 -5.82 12.04 -15.66
N ASP A 174 -5.48 12.96 -16.55
CA ASP A 174 -4.29 12.89 -17.41
C ASP A 174 -3.00 12.79 -16.57
N PHE A 175 -2.94 13.52 -15.46
CA PHE A 175 -1.79 13.48 -14.56
C PHE A 175 -1.61 12.10 -13.92
N ALA A 176 -2.69 11.54 -13.37
CA ALA A 176 -2.67 10.23 -12.73
C ALA A 176 -2.40 9.09 -13.74
N LEU A 177 -2.96 9.20 -14.94
CA LEU A 177 -2.70 8.28 -16.05
C LEU A 177 -1.21 8.26 -16.42
N CYS A 178 -0.58 9.43 -16.52
CA CYS A 178 0.85 9.52 -16.77
C CYS A 178 1.68 8.93 -15.60
N GLY A 179 1.21 9.14 -14.37
CA GLY A 179 1.76 8.51 -13.18
C GLY A 179 1.73 6.99 -13.27
N TYR A 180 0.57 6.43 -13.57
CA TYR A 180 0.40 4.98 -13.75
C TYR A 180 1.29 4.42 -14.86
N LEU A 181 1.27 5.00 -16.05
CA LEU A 181 2.06 4.51 -17.19
C LEU A 181 3.56 4.46 -16.86
N LYS A 182 4.07 5.44 -16.12
CA LYS A 182 5.49 5.52 -15.76
C LYS A 182 5.91 4.73 -14.53
N ASN A 183 4.98 4.42 -13.60
CA ASN A 183 5.32 3.81 -12.32
C ASN A 183 4.58 2.49 -12.05
N GLN A 184 3.61 2.07 -12.88
CA GLN A 184 2.66 0.97 -12.65
C GLN A 184 1.64 1.21 -11.52
N TYR A 185 1.67 2.37 -10.90
CA TYR A 185 0.71 2.84 -9.90
C TYR A 185 0.57 4.36 -10.02
N VAL A 186 -0.44 4.93 -9.40
CA VAL A 186 -0.63 6.38 -9.35
C VAL A 186 0.05 6.93 -8.09
N PRO A 187 1.14 7.70 -8.19
CA PRO A 187 1.83 8.24 -7.03
C PRO A 187 1.12 9.46 -6.44
N GLY A 188 1.17 9.59 -5.12
CA GLY A 188 0.67 10.76 -4.37
C GLY A 188 -0.83 10.74 -4.12
N THR A 189 -1.42 11.93 -4.07
CA THR A 189 -2.82 12.09 -3.63
C THR A 189 -3.87 11.91 -4.72
N GLN A 190 -3.50 11.98 -5.99
CA GLN A 190 -4.45 11.82 -7.08
C GLN A 190 -4.84 10.36 -7.30
N THR A 191 -5.99 10.14 -7.95
CA THR A 191 -6.43 8.84 -8.45
C THR A 191 -6.66 8.92 -9.96
N LEU A 192 -6.84 7.79 -10.64
CA LEU A 192 -7.18 7.79 -12.07
C LEU A 192 -8.52 8.47 -12.39
N ILE A 193 -9.41 8.61 -11.41
CA ILE A 193 -10.68 9.34 -11.57
C ILE A 193 -10.48 10.78 -11.15
N GLU A 194 -10.72 11.71 -12.09
CA GLU A 194 -10.60 13.14 -11.83
C GLU A 194 -11.52 13.59 -10.70
N GLY A 195 -11.00 14.44 -9.81
CA GLY A 195 -11.72 14.97 -8.65
C GLY A 195 -11.74 14.04 -7.43
N ILE A 196 -11.36 12.77 -7.54
CA ILE A 196 -11.21 11.87 -6.39
C ILE A 196 -9.75 11.85 -5.94
N TYR A 197 -9.54 12.12 -4.65
CA TYR A 197 -8.21 12.20 -4.05
C TYR A 197 -8.04 11.18 -2.93
N ARG A 198 -6.81 10.71 -2.71
CA ARG A 198 -6.41 9.99 -1.50
C ARG A 198 -6.07 10.96 -0.39
N LEU A 199 -6.52 10.69 0.83
CA LEU A 199 -6.01 11.41 1.99
C LEU A 199 -4.54 10.99 2.23
N PRO A 200 -3.59 11.94 2.34
CA PRO A 200 -2.17 11.60 2.53
C PRO A 200 -1.93 10.83 3.84
N PRO A 201 -0.90 9.96 3.90
CA PRO A 201 -0.44 9.36 5.16
C PRO A 201 -0.12 10.40 6.23
N GLY A 202 -0.40 10.09 7.50
CA GLY A 202 -0.09 10.95 8.64
C GLY A 202 -0.80 12.31 8.59
N SER A 203 -1.97 12.38 7.94
CA SER A 203 -2.69 13.63 7.74
C SER A 203 -4.16 13.50 8.11
N TYR A 204 -4.75 14.64 8.42
CA TYR A 204 -6.20 14.77 8.53
C TYR A 204 -6.71 15.94 7.70
N MET A 205 -7.94 15.80 7.22
CA MET A 205 -8.72 16.87 6.62
C MET A 205 -9.72 17.38 7.66
N LEU A 206 -9.78 18.69 7.85
CA LEU A 206 -10.76 19.37 8.68
C LEU A 206 -11.68 20.20 7.79
N LEU A 207 -12.96 19.84 7.73
CA LEU A 207 -14.00 20.61 7.08
C LEU A 207 -14.85 21.34 8.11
N SER A 208 -14.79 22.68 8.10
CA SER A 208 -15.72 23.52 8.86
C SER A 208 -17.02 23.68 8.06
N LEU A 209 -18.13 23.21 8.62
CA LEU A 209 -19.44 23.24 7.95
C LEU A 209 -20.00 24.66 7.86
N GLU A 210 -19.75 25.50 8.88
CA GLU A 210 -20.16 26.90 8.87
C GLU A 210 -19.45 27.74 7.81
N LYS A 211 -18.10 27.53 7.70
CA LYS A 211 -17.25 28.30 6.78
C LYS A 211 -17.16 27.68 5.40
N LYS A 212 -17.67 26.46 5.22
CA LYS A 212 -17.48 25.64 4.02
C LYS A 212 -16.01 25.62 3.57
N LYS A 213 -15.10 25.53 4.55
CA LYS A 213 -13.65 25.58 4.33
C LYS A 213 -13.01 24.24 4.71
N CYS A 214 -12.30 23.67 3.76
CA CYS A 214 -11.50 22.46 3.93
C CYS A 214 -10.03 22.83 4.17
N SER A 215 -9.39 22.19 5.14
CA SER A 215 -7.96 22.31 5.43
C SER A 215 -7.34 20.91 5.56
N LEU A 216 -6.21 20.69 4.90
CA LEU A 216 -5.44 19.47 4.99
C LEU A 216 -4.20 19.71 5.86
N ILE A 217 -4.03 18.93 6.92
CA ILE A 217 -3.00 19.13 7.95
C ILE A 217 -2.26 17.81 8.16
N THR A 218 -0.93 17.86 8.10
CA THR A 218 -0.06 16.74 8.45
C THR A 218 0.21 16.76 9.95
N TYR A 219 -0.24 15.74 10.69
CA TYR A 219 -0.02 15.60 12.13
C TYR A 219 1.23 14.76 12.44
N TRP A 220 1.63 13.88 11.52
CA TRP A 220 2.81 13.03 11.71
C TRP A 220 3.64 12.92 10.43
N THR A 221 4.95 12.92 10.58
CA THR A 221 5.91 12.68 9.49
C THR A 221 7.17 12.01 10.02
N ILE A 222 7.89 11.32 9.15
CA ILE A 222 9.20 10.75 9.47
C ILE A 222 10.18 11.89 9.79
N ARG A 223 10.90 11.75 10.90
CA ARG A 223 11.95 12.68 11.32
C ARG A 223 13.26 11.92 11.52
N GLU A 224 14.34 12.50 11.08
CA GLU A 224 15.68 11.97 11.31
C GLU A 224 16.25 12.56 12.61
N SER A 225 16.76 11.68 13.49
CA SER A 225 17.54 12.06 14.66
C SER A 225 18.60 11.01 14.85
N ILE A 226 19.67 11.06 14.00
CA ILE A 226 20.74 10.05 14.05
C ILE A 226 21.48 10.19 15.36
N GLU A 227 21.47 9.12 16.17
CA GLU A 227 22.12 9.05 17.46
C GLU A 227 23.45 8.28 17.39
N ASN A 228 24.36 8.57 18.30
CA ASN A 228 25.64 7.86 18.36
C ASN A 228 25.54 6.52 19.11
N TYR A 229 24.58 5.69 18.68
CA TYR A 229 24.35 4.37 19.28
C TYR A 229 25.41 3.35 18.88
N THR A 230 25.67 2.39 19.76
CA THR A 230 26.46 1.19 19.44
C THR A 230 25.61 0.19 18.63
N GLU A 231 26.28 -0.71 17.94
CA GLU A 231 25.59 -1.78 17.18
C GLU A 231 24.74 -2.65 18.11
N ASP A 232 25.28 -3.08 19.25
CA ASP A 232 24.58 -3.94 20.20
C ASP A 232 23.33 -3.25 20.76
N TYR A 233 23.39 -1.97 21.10
CA TYR A 233 22.23 -1.18 21.52
C TYR A 233 21.16 -1.14 20.44
N CYS A 234 21.56 -0.89 19.19
CA CYS A 234 20.60 -0.89 18.08
C CYS A 234 19.93 -2.26 17.88
N ILE A 235 20.67 -3.35 18.01
CA ILE A 235 20.14 -4.73 17.91
C ILE A 235 19.10 -4.97 19.02
N GLU A 236 19.45 -4.66 20.26
CA GLU A 236 18.59 -4.87 21.41
C GLU A 236 17.29 -4.07 21.32
N GLN A 237 17.38 -2.77 21.04
CA GLN A 237 16.21 -1.88 20.93
C GLN A 237 15.34 -2.24 19.74
N LEU A 238 15.94 -2.54 18.59
CA LEU A 238 15.19 -2.98 17.40
C LEU A 238 14.39 -4.24 17.70
N LEU A 239 15.00 -5.23 18.34
CA LEU A 239 14.32 -6.46 18.71
C LEU A 239 13.23 -6.22 19.76
N ALA A 240 13.46 -5.33 20.72
CA ALA A 240 12.46 -4.96 21.73
C ALA A 240 11.23 -4.29 21.08
N HIS A 241 11.45 -3.30 20.20
CA HIS A 241 10.36 -2.66 19.45
C HIS A 241 9.58 -3.67 18.58
N LEU A 242 10.28 -4.59 17.91
CA LEU A 242 9.64 -5.57 17.03
C LEU A 242 8.81 -6.59 17.84
N LYS A 243 9.33 -7.07 18.97
CA LYS A 243 8.61 -7.96 19.89
C LYS A 243 7.34 -7.28 20.42
N GLU A 244 7.46 -6.05 20.90
CA GLU A 244 6.32 -5.30 21.44
C GLU A 244 5.28 -5.00 20.36
N SER A 245 5.71 -4.58 19.20
CA SER A 245 4.82 -4.35 18.06
C SER A 245 4.06 -5.62 17.65
N THR A 246 4.75 -6.76 17.59
CA THR A 246 4.14 -8.05 17.29
C THR A 246 3.14 -8.45 18.39
N ARG A 247 3.54 -8.32 19.68
CA ARG A 247 2.67 -8.62 20.83
C ARG A 247 1.37 -7.81 20.81
N LEU A 248 1.47 -6.51 20.60
CA LEU A 248 0.30 -5.63 20.53
C LEU A 248 -0.68 -6.06 19.43
N ARG A 249 -0.17 -6.45 18.27
CA ARG A 249 -1.00 -6.90 17.15
C ARG A 249 -1.62 -8.28 17.36
N MET A 250 -1.00 -9.11 18.18
CA MET A 250 -1.55 -10.41 18.56
C MET A 250 -2.63 -10.28 19.63
N LEU A 251 -2.48 -9.34 20.57
CA LEU A 251 -3.44 -9.15 21.67
C LEU A 251 -4.72 -8.40 21.25
N ALA A 252 -4.67 -7.61 20.19
CA ALA A 252 -5.80 -6.81 19.73
C ALA A 252 -6.72 -7.62 18.80
N ALA A 253 -7.10 -8.84 19.17
CA ALA A 253 -8.05 -9.66 18.42
C ALA A 253 -8.71 -10.72 19.29
N ASP A 254 -10.04 -10.86 19.15
CA ASP A 254 -10.86 -11.91 19.74
C ASP A 254 -11.08 -13.08 18.78
N VAL A 255 -10.34 -13.11 17.66
CA VAL A 255 -10.43 -14.12 16.61
C VAL A 255 -9.03 -14.70 16.31
N PRO A 256 -8.95 -15.92 15.73
CA PRO A 256 -7.66 -16.51 15.35
C PRO A 256 -6.89 -15.64 14.34
N ILE A 257 -5.57 -15.58 14.56
CA ILE A 257 -4.61 -14.87 13.71
C ILE A 257 -3.71 -15.88 13.02
N GLY A 258 -3.38 -15.64 11.74
CA GLY A 258 -2.38 -16.38 10.98
C GLY A 258 -1.24 -15.50 10.49
N SER A 259 -0.42 -15.99 9.56
CA SER A 259 0.68 -15.21 8.98
C SER A 259 0.90 -15.54 7.52
N PHE A 260 1.16 -14.54 6.69
CA PHE A 260 1.74 -14.74 5.38
C PHE A 260 3.22 -15.08 5.52
N LEU A 261 3.65 -16.19 4.92
CA LEU A 261 4.99 -16.75 5.08
C LEU A 261 5.60 -17.05 3.72
N SER A 262 6.45 -16.15 3.22
CA SER A 262 7.17 -16.33 1.94
C SER A 262 8.51 -17.07 2.08
N GLY A 263 8.90 -17.47 3.30
CA GLY A 263 10.23 -18.00 3.58
C GLY A 263 11.37 -16.98 3.45
N GLY A 264 11.05 -15.69 3.30
CA GLY A 264 11.97 -14.57 3.41
C GLY A 264 12.24 -14.19 4.86
N ILE A 265 13.32 -13.44 5.11
CA ILE A 265 13.75 -13.07 6.48
C ILE A 265 12.66 -12.30 7.25
N ASP A 266 11.89 -11.45 6.58
CA ASP A 266 10.91 -10.56 7.20
C ASP A 266 9.69 -11.34 7.69
N SER A 267 9.04 -12.06 6.80
CA SER A 267 7.88 -12.89 7.12
C SER A 267 8.25 -14.00 8.12
N SER A 268 9.43 -14.61 7.98
CA SER A 268 9.92 -15.63 8.92
C SER A 268 10.16 -15.05 10.31
N GLY A 269 10.76 -13.84 10.40
CA GLY A 269 11.00 -13.14 11.67
C GLY A 269 9.69 -12.81 12.39
N ILE A 270 8.72 -12.25 11.68
CA ILE A 270 7.40 -11.93 12.25
C ILE A 270 6.68 -13.21 12.72
N THR A 271 6.65 -14.26 11.88
CA THR A 271 6.01 -15.53 12.22
C THR A 271 6.66 -16.18 13.44
N ALA A 272 8.00 -16.16 13.52
CA ALA A 272 8.74 -16.72 14.65
C ALA A 272 8.48 -15.96 15.98
N LEU A 273 8.28 -14.64 15.91
CA LEU A 273 7.96 -13.84 17.09
C LEU A 273 6.48 -13.98 17.51
N ALA A 274 5.59 -14.23 16.56
CA ALA A 274 4.15 -14.38 16.82
C ALA A 274 3.78 -15.77 17.35
N ARG A 275 4.41 -16.84 16.83
CA ARG A 275 4.05 -18.24 17.14
C ARG A 275 4.00 -18.54 18.64
N PRO A 276 4.99 -18.13 19.48
CA PRO A 276 4.95 -18.39 20.92
C PRO A 276 3.81 -17.68 21.67
N LEU A 277 3.17 -16.69 21.05
CA LEU A 277 2.09 -15.90 21.67
C LEU A 277 0.70 -16.54 21.52
N VAL A 278 0.59 -17.63 20.75
CA VAL A 278 -0.70 -18.28 20.47
C VAL A 278 -0.74 -19.71 21.03
N PRO A 279 -1.84 -20.09 21.73
CA PRO A 279 -2.01 -21.44 22.27
C PRO A 279 -2.71 -22.40 21.28
N TYR A 280 -3.06 -21.96 20.07
CA TYR A 280 -3.80 -22.71 19.06
C TYR A 280 -2.93 -22.98 17.82
N ASP A 281 -3.49 -23.76 16.87
CA ASP A 281 -2.87 -24.01 15.58
C ASP A 281 -2.63 -22.70 14.81
N PHE A 282 -1.36 -22.33 14.62
CA PHE A 282 -1.01 -21.10 13.93
C PHE A 282 -0.91 -21.33 12.43
N HIS A 283 -1.88 -20.82 11.68
CA HIS A 283 -1.95 -21.01 10.24
C HIS A 283 -1.00 -20.07 9.49
N THR A 284 -0.23 -20.61 8.56
CA THR A 284 0.66 -19.85 7.67
C THR A 284 0.31 -20.10 6.20
N PHE A 285 0.50 -19.08 5.36
CA PHE A 285 0.07 -19.12 3.97
C PHE A 285 1.18 -18.63 3.04
N THR A 286 1.41 -19.35 1.92
CA THR A 286 2.31 -18.93 0.85
C THR A 286 1.67 -19.12 -0.52
N ALA A 287 2.09 -18.30 -1.51
CA ALA A 287 1.70 -18.48 -2.91
C ALA A 287 2.90 -18.88 -3.75
N GLY A 288 2.69 -19.78 -4.70
CA GLY A 288 3.69 -20.25 -5.65
C GLY A 288 3.16 -20.29 -7.08
N PHE A 289 4.06 -20.28 -8.02
CA PHE A 289 3.81 -20.33 -9.46
C PHE A 289 4.55 -21.54 -10.04
N GLY A 290 3.80 -22.43 -10.70
CA GLY A 290 4.36 -23.68 -11.21
C GLY A 290 4.65 -24.71 -10.10
N ASP A 291 5.31 -25.80 -10.49
CA ASP A 291 5.55 -26.96 -9.59
C ASP A 291 6.76 -26.75 -8.67
N ASP A 292 7.84 -26.15 -9.18
CA ASP A 292 9.09 -25.92 -8.45
C ASP A 292 9.24 -24.44 -8.08
N ASN A 293 8.65 -24.02 -6.97
CA ASN A 293 8.78 -22.66 -6.46
C ASN A 293 9.66 -22.63 -5.19
N PRO A 294 10.86 -22.01 -5.24
CA PRO A 294 11.78 -21.95 -4.10
C PRO A 294 11.19 -21.23 -2.88
N ASP A 295 10.24 -20.31 -3.08
CA ASP A 295 9.61 -19.61 -1.97
C ASP A 295 8.68 -20.54 -1.19
N CYS A 296 7.96 -21.46 -1.88
CA CYS A 296 7.15 -22.49 -1.21
C CYS A 296 8.02 -23.46 -0.41
N GLU A 297 9.16 -23.92 -0.96
CA GLU A 297 10.07 -24.81 -0.25
C GLU A 297 10.62 -24.18 1.03
N ASN A 298 11.00 -22.90 0.94
CA ASN A 298 11.52 -22.17 2.08
C ASN A 298 10.45 -21.89 3.12
N ALA A 299 9.23 -21.56 2.69
CA ALA A 299 8.09 -21.36 3.58
C ALA A 299 7.78 -22.67 4.33
N ARG A 300 7.79 -23.82 3.66
CA ARG A 300 7.62 -25.14 4.30
C ARG A 300 8.70 -25.42 5.35
N ALA A 301 9.96 -25.15 5.03
CA ALA A 301 11.07 -25.35 5.98
C ALA A 301 10.88 -24.49 7.24
N VAL A 302 10.54 -23.22 7.09
CA VAL A 302 10.27 -22.32 8.24
C VAL A 302 9.03 -22.77 9.00
N SER A 303 7.95 -23.14 8.29
CA SER A 303 6.72 -23.63 8.90
C SER A 303 6.95 -24.87 9.77
N SER A 304 7.71 -25.86 9.24
CA SER A 304 8.06 -27.07 9.97
C SER A 304 8.89 -26.77 11.23
N MET A 305 9.82 -25.81 11.15
CA MET A 305 10.64 -25.41 12.29
C MET A 305 9.80 -24.70 13.38
N LEU A 306 8.81 -23.92 12.98
CA LEU A 306 7.97 -23.13 13.88
C LEU A 306 6.71 -23.88 14.34
N ASP A 307 6.53 -25.12 13.91
CA ASP A 307 5.33 -25.91 14.19
C ASP A 307 4.05 -25.16 13.85
N THR A 308 3.89 -24.77 12.58
CA THR A 308 2.71 -24.07 12.06
C THR A 308 1.96 -24.93 11.05
N VAL A 309 0.64 -24.71 10.90
CA VAL A 309 -0.18 -25.36 9.89
C VAL A 309 -0.04 -24.61 8.57
N HIS A 310 0.73 -25.14 7.63
CA HIS A 310 1.09 -24.45 6.40
C HIS A 310 0.12 -24.72 5.24
N HIS A 311 -0.25 -23.65 4.52
CA HIS A 311 -1.12 -23.71 3.36
C HIS A 311 -0.43 -23.08 2.15
N GLU A 312 -0.37 -23.83 1.05
CA GLU A 312 0.15 -23.35 -0.23
C GLU A 312 -0.97 -23.08 -1.22
N VAL A 313 -0.83 -21.99 -1.96
CA VAL A 313 -1.71 -21.64 -3.08
C VAL A 313 -0.88 -21.67 -4.35
N ARG A 314 -1.30 -22.45 -5.33
CA ARG A 314 -0.67 -22.52 -6.65
C ARG A 314 -1.57 -21.83 -7.66
N LEU A 315 -0.99 -20.91 -8.42
CA LEU A 315 -1.69 -20.09 -9.39
C LEU A 315 -1.42 -20.55 -10.81
N SER A 316 -2.46 -20.65 -11.62
CA SER A 316 -2.41 -20.96 -13.04
C SER A 316 -2.86 -19.77 -13.90
N VAL A 317 -2.46 -19.76 -15.18
CA VAL A 317 -2.88 -18.73 -16.15
C VAL A 317 -4.40 -18.66 -16.31
N PRO A 318 -5.14 -19.79 -16.44
CA PRO A 318 -6.60 -19.76 -16.49
C PRO A 318 -7.27 -19.11 -15.27
N ASP A 319 -6.72 -19.31 -14.06
CA ASP A 319 -7.23 -18.66 -12.85
C ASP A 319 -7.09 -17.14 -12.95
N VAL A 320 -5.93 -16.66 -13.38
CA VAL A 320 -5.65 -15.23 -13.55
C VAL A 320 -6.61 -14.59 -14.57
N ILE A 321 -6.80 -15.23 -15.73
CA ILE A 321 -7.72 -14.73 -16.77
C ILE A 321 -9.14 -14.64 -16.22
N ARG A 322 -9.61 -15.69 -15.56
CA ARG A 322 -10.98 -15.77 -15.02
C ARG A 322 -11.28 -14.67 -14.00
N ASP A 323 -10.34 -14.40 -13.10
CA ASP A 323 -10.57 -13.51 -11.96
C ASP A 323 -10.02 -12.09 -12.18
N PHE A 324 -9.39 -11.78 -13.33
CA PHE A 324 -8.69 -10.50 -13.58
C PHE A 324 -9.59 -9.27 -13.36
N ASP A 325 -10.78 -9.24 -13.95
CA ASP A 325 -11.72 -8.11 -13.82
C ASP A 325 -12.25 -7.99 -12.40
N ARG A 326 -12.46 -9.11 -11.69
CA ARG A 326 -12.86 -9.11 -10.29
C ARG A 326 -11.76 -8.52 -9.41
N ILE A 327 -10.51 -8.93 -9.62
CA ILE A 327 -9.35 -8.39 -8.87
C ILE A 327 -9.20 -6.90 -9.16
N THR A 328 -9.34 -6.49 -10.43
CA THR A 328 -9.33 -5.08 -10.84
C THR A 328 -10.43 -4.27 -10.14
N TRP A 329 -11.63 -4.83 -10.04
CA TRP A 329 -12.75 -4.19 -9.33
C TRP A 329 -12.46 -4.00 -7.84
N HIS A 330 -11.85 -4.99 -7.17
CA HIS A 330 -11.45 -4.86 -5.77
C HIS A 330 -10.32 -3.85 -5.57
N TYR A 331 -9.40 -3.77 -6.52
CA TYR A 331 -8.25 -2.87 -6.41
C TYR A 331 -8.57 -1.40 -6.70
N ASP A 332 -9.63 -1.11 -7.47
CA ASP A 332 -10.05 0.22 -7.97
C ASP A 332 -9.11 0.86 -9.00
N GLU A 333 -7.91 0.37 -9.17
CA GLU A 333 -6.88 0.87 -10.08
C GLU A 333 -6.38 -0.24 -11.01
N PRO A 334 -5.65 0.08 -12.10
CA PRO A 334 -5.10 -0.97 -12.98
C PRO A 334 -4.08 -1.85 -12.26
N LEU A 335 -4.09 -3.14 -12.57
CA LEU A 335 -3.17 -4.13 -11.96
C LEU A 335 -1.76 -4.05 -12.58
N GLY A 336 -1.11 -2.88 -12.52
CA GLY A 336 0.24 -2.70 -13.05
C GLY A 336 1.26 -3.61 -12.35
N ASP A 337 1.26 -3.63 -11.01
CA ASP A 337 2.00 -4.62 -10.23
C ASP A 337 1.18 -5.91 -10.13
N SER A 338 1.62 -6.94 -10.85
CA SER A 338 0.96 -8.24 -10.90
C SER A 338 0.97 -9.00 -9.56
N ALA A 339 1.78 -8.61 -8.57
CA ALA A 339 1.85 -9.29 -7.28
C ALA A 339 0.54 -9.19 -6.47
N ILE A 340 -0.34 -8.24 -6.79
CA ILE A 340 -1.68 -8.17 -6.18
C ILE A 340 -2.51 -9.43 -6.44
N ILE A 341 -2.31 -10.07 -7.60
CA ILE A 341 -3.02 -11.30 -7.97
C ILE A 341 -2.72 -12.40 -6.96
N ALA A 342 -1.44 -12.56 -6.62
CA ALA A 342 -1.06 -13.55 -5.63
C ALA A 342 -1.57 -13.23 -4.22
N ASN A 343 -1.51 -11.95 -3.80
CA ASN A 343 -2.07 -11.53 -2.53
C ASN A 343 -3.59 -11.78 -2.43
N TYR A 344 -4.31 -11.57 -3.54
CA TYR A 344 -5.74 -11.88 -3.62
C TYR A 344 -6.03 -13.36 -3.36
N TYR A 345 -5.28 -14.27 -3.99
CA TYR A 345 -5.50 -15.71 -3.79
C TYR A 345 -4.98 -16.20 -2.44
N LEU A 346 -3.92 -15.60 -1.89
CA LEU A 346 -3.47 -15.85 -0.51
C LEU A 346 -4.58 -15.49 0.48
N ALA A 347 -5.17 -14.32 0.33
CA ALA A 347 -6.28 -13.88 1.17
C ALA A 347 -7.51 -14.77 1.03
N LYS A 348 -7.84 -15.20 -0.20
CA LYS A 348 -8.92 -16.17 -0.46
C LYS A 348 -8.70 -17.48 0.27
N LYS A 349 -7.46 -17.94 0.37
CA LYS A 349 -7.11 -19.13 1.14
C LYS A 349 -7.15 -18.88 2.63
N ALA A 350 -6.59 -17.77 3.10
CA ALA A 350 -6.54 -17.41 4.52
C ALA A 350 -7.93 -17.23 5.13
N HIS A 351 -8.88 -16.65 4.39
CA HIS A 351 -10.27 -16.46 4.81
C HIS A 351 -10.95 -17.75 5.30
N GLN A 352 -10.52 -18.92 4.81
CA GLN A 352 -11.07 -20.21 5.21
C GLN A 352 -10.70 -20.61 6.65
N TYR A 353 -9.70 -19.95 7.24
CA TYR A 353 -9.10 -20.33 8.53
C TYR A 353 -9.04 -19.18 9.53
N VAL A 354 -8.76 -17.95 9.06
CA VAL A 354 -8.51 -16.80 9.92
C VAL A 354 -9.12 -15.53 9.35
N LYS A 355 -9.45 -14.56 10.23
CA LYS A 355 -9.87 -13.20 9.85
C LYS A 355 -8.70 -12.20 9.83
N VAL A 356 -7.58 -12.54 10.47
CA VAL A 356 -6.41 -11.67 10.61
C VAL A 356 -5.15 -12.41 10.20
N VAL A 357 -4.26 -11.74 9.48
CA VAL A 357 -2.92 -12.25 9.13
C VAL A 357 -1.85 -11.24 9.46
N LEU A 358 -0.69 -11.73 9.90
CA LEU A 358 0.52 -10.92 10.00
C LEU A 358 1.28 -10.96 8.67
N ALA A 359 1.97 -9.87 8.35
CA ALA A 359 2.79 -9.74 7.15
C ALA A 359 4.10 -9.00 7.42
N GLY A 360 5.07 -9.16 6.53
CA GLY A 360 6.45 -8.71 6.72
C GLY A 360 6.86 -7.47 5.90
N GLU A 361 5.89 -6.68 5.40
CA GLU A 361 6.16 -5.47 4.61
C GLU A 361 6.85 -4.38 5.43
N GLY A 362 7.60 -3.51 4.75
CA GLY A 362 8.19 -2.30 5.31
C GLY A 362 9.63 -2.43 5.79
N SER A 363 10.16 -3.63 5.97
CA SER A 363 11.53 -3.80 6.43
C SER A 363 12.57 -3.34 5.40
N ASP A 364 12.28 -3.49 4.12
CA ASP A 364 13.14 -3.04 3.02
C ASP A 364 13.27 -1.52 3.03
N GLU A 365 12.16 -0.81 3.22
CA GLU A 365 12.07 0.65 3.24
C GLU A 365 12.64 1.27 4.53
N LEU A 366 12.66 0.54 5.65
CA LEU A 366 13.21 1.04 6.90
C LEU A 366 14.70 0.72 7.09
N PHE A 367 15.16 -0.42 6.57
CA PHE A 367 16.50 -0.96 6.85
C PHE A 367 17.37 -1.17 5.62
N GLY A 368 16.94 -0.66 4.44
CA GLY A 368 17.74 -0.67 3.22
C GLY A 368 17.86 -2.04 2.55
N GLY A 369 16.72 -2.67 2.25
CA GLY A 369 16.70 -4.02 1.66
C GLY A 369 16.77 -4.06 0.13
N TYR A 370 16.56 -2.95 -0.56
CA TYR A 370 16.64 -2.91 -2.02
C TYR A 370 18.05 -2.56 -2.51
N SER A 371 18.48 -3.20 -3.60
CA SER A 371 19.78 -2.95 -4.22
C SER A 371 19.95 -1.50 -4.71
N SER A 372 18.85 -0.80 -4.98
CA SER A 372 18.84 0.62 -5.32
C SER A 372 19.43 1.50 -4.21
N TYR A 373 19.17 1.20 -2.93
CA TYR A 373 19.73 1.94 -1.81
C TYR A 373 21.26 1.80 -1.73
N LYS A 374 21.76 0.59 -1.92
CA LYS A 374 23.20 0.32 -1.98
C LYS A 374 23.86 1.06 -3.15
N SER A 375 23.20 1.05 -4.31
CA SER A 375 23.66 1.79 -5.48
C SER A 375 23.63 3.30 -5.21
N GLY A 376 22.57 3.82 -4.59
CA GLY A 376 22.44 5.22 -4.20
C GLY A 376 23.54 5.69 -3.26
N GLN A 377 23.87 4.91 -2.23
CA GLN A 377 25.01 5.22 -1.35
C GLN A 377 26.34 5.29 -2.12
N LYS A 378 26.59 4.32 -3.00
CA LYS A 378 27.82 4.28 -3.81
C LYS A 378 27.94 5.49 -4.72
N TRP A 379 26.85 5.94 -5.32
CA TRP A 379 26.83 7.01 -6.31
C TRP A 379 26.52 8.39 -5.72
N HIS A 380 26.16 8.48 -4.43
CA HIS A 380 25.86 9.74 -3.77
C HIS A 380 26.95 10.83 -3.97
N PRO A 381 28.27 10.54 -3.87
CA PRO A 381 29.30 11.57 -4.07
C PRO A 381 29.22 12.26 -5.44
N TRP A 382 28.68 11.57 -6.47
CA TRP A 382 28.49 12.15 -7.80
C TRP A 382 27.43 13.24 -7.85
N PHE A 383 26.48 13.24 -6.91
CA PHE A 383 25.46 14.30 -6.81
C PHE A 383 26.05 15.62 -6.27
N ALA A 384 27.27 15.62 -5.70
CA ALA A 384 28.02 16.84 -5.37
C ALA A 384 28.58 17.54 -6.62
N LEU A 385 28.71 16.84 -7.76
CA LEU A 385 29.11 17.44 -9.02
C LEU A 385 27.97 18.30 -9.61
N PRO A 386 28.29 19.38 -10.31
CA PRO A 386 27.31 20.19 -11.02
C PRO A 386 26.43 19.33 -11.95
N LYS A 387 25.18 19.71 -12.08
CA LYS A 387 24.17 18.97 -12.87
C LYS A 387 24.56 18.80 -14.35
N TYR A 388 25.21 19.80 -14.94
CA TYR A 388 25.51 19.82 -16.35
C TYR A 388 26.49 18.70 -16.80
N PRO A 389 27.65 18.49 -16.15
CA PRO A 389 28.53 17.36 -16.45
C PRO A 389 27.86 15.99 -16.28
N ARG A 390 27.02 15.83 -15.27
CA ARG A 390 26.30 14.56 -15.02
C ARG A 390 25.34 14.23 -16.16
N ARG A 391 24.61 15.22 -16.68
CA ARG A 391 23.70 15.05 -17.83
C ARG A 391 24.41 14.76 -19.15
N ILE A 392 25.63 15.30 -19.34
CA ILE A 392 26.46 14.97 -20.51
C ILE A 392 26.87 13.50 -20.43
N LEU A 393 27.33 13.05 -19.27
CA LEU A 393 27.75 11.67 -19.06
C LEU A 393 26.57 10.68 -19.25
N ASP A 394 25.39 11.02 -18.74
CA ASP A 394 24.14 10.28 -18.97
C ASP A 394 23.85 10.15 -20.49
N LYS A 395 23.93 11.24 -21.25
CA LYS A 395 23.71 11.21 -22.70
C LYS A 395 24.75 10.36 -23.45
N ILE A 396 26.01 10.42 -23.05
CA ILE A 396 27.07 9.62 -23.66
C ILE A 396 26.81 8.14 -23.42
N ILE A 397 26.51 7.75 -22.18
CA ILE A 397 26.27 6.35 -21.82
C ILE A 397 24.98 5.84 -22.46
N SER A 398 23.92 6.68 -22.49
CA SER A 398 22.64 6.34 -23.12
C SER A 398 22.71 6.21 -24.66
N SER A 399 23.75 6.78 -25.30
CA SER A 399 23.97 6.67 -26.75
C SER A 399 24.66 5.37 -27.15
N VAL A 400 25.18 4.61 -26.21
CA VAL A 400 25.79 3.27 -26.48
C VAL A 400 24.67 2.23 -26.63
N PRO A 401 24.59 1.50 -27.75
CA PRO A 401 23.55 0.47 -27.94
C PRO A 401 23.60 -0.58 -26.83
N GLY A 402 22.44 -0.98 -26.31
CA GLY A 402 22.34 -2.05 -25.31
C GLY A 402 22.97 -3.34 -25.86
N SER A 403 23.84 -3.96 -25.07
CA SER A 403 24.62 -5.13 -25.52
C SER A 403 23.89 -6.45 -25.34
N GLY A 404 22.65 -6.44 -24.78
CA GLY A 404 21.96 -7.66 -24.35
C GLY A 404 22.66 -8.37 -23.18
N ASN A 405 23.69 -7.75 -22.60
CA ASN A 405 24.40 -8.26 -21.43
C ASN A 405 23.83 -7.65 -20.15
N PRO A 406 23.29 -8.44 -19.21
CA PRO A 406 22.67 -7.95 -17.99
C PRO A 406 23.56 -7.03 -17.13
N SER A 407 24.87 -7.17 -17.21
CA SER A 407 25.82 -6.31 -16.48
C SER A 407 25.99 -4.94 -17.13
N MET A 408 25.90 -4.85 -18.47
CA MET A 408 25.92 -3.60 -19.21
C MET A 408 24.56 -2.88 -19.12
N ASP A 409 23.46 -3.63 -19.17
CA ASP A 409 22.13 -3.06 -18.99
C ASP A 409 21.99 -2.41 -17.60
N ARG A 410 22.61 -3.00 -16.55
CA ARG A 410 22.73 -2.36 -15.24
C ARG A 410 23.52 -1.05 -15.28
N SER A 411 24.56 -0.97 -16.10
CA SER A 411 25.37 0.26 -16.25
C SER A 411 24.58 1.38 -16.91
N PHE A 412 23.66 1.07 -17.83
CA PHE A 412 22.72 2.04 -18.40
C PHE A 412 21.73 2.58 -17.35
N VAL A 413 21.19 1.71 -16.51
CA VAL A 413 20.35 2.12 -15.38
C VAL A 413 21.10 3.06 -14.46
N TYR A 414 22.38 2.81 -14.17
CA TYR A 414 23.20 3.67 -13.33
C TYR A 414 23.53 5.01 -13.97
N ALA A 415 23.67 5.07 -15.28
CA ALA A 415 23.91 6.33 -15.97
C ALA A 415 22.69 7.24 -15.92
N HIS A 416 21.51 6.71 -16.20
CA HIS A 416 20.25 7.45 -16.03
C HIS A 416 20.02 7.87 -14.57
N TYR A 417 20.45 7.05 -13.62
CA TYR A 417 20.45 7.39 -12.21
C TYR A 417 21.28 8.66 -11.93
N LEU A 418 22.47 8.76 -12.49
CA LEU A 418 23.36 9.92 -12.35
C LEU A 418 22.86 11.18 -13.08
N GLY A 419 22.08 11.02 -14.13
CA GLY A 419 21.45 12.10 -14.88
C GLY A 419 20.34 12.84 -14.14
N GLN A 420 19.81 12.25 -13.06
CA GLN A 420 18.70 12.84 -12.31
C GLN A 420 19.12 14.09 -11.52
N ASP A 421 18.14 14.93 -11.18
CA ASP A 421 18.40 16.21 -10.51
C ASP A 421 18.79 16.04 -9.04
N SER A 422 18.25 15.04 -8.38
CA SER A 422 18.54 14.70 -6.98
C SER A 422 18.60 13.18 -6.77
N LEU A 423 19.06 12.78 -5.57
CA LEU A 423 19.12 11.38 -5.16
C LEU A 423 17.73 10.75 -5.09
N GLU A 424 16.72 11.52 -4.65
CA GLU A 424 15.33 11.06 -4.57
C GLU A 424 14.74 10.83 -5.97
N MET A 425 15.05 11.72 -6.92
CA MET A 425 14.66 11.54 -8.31
C MET A 425 15.35 10.31 -8.94
N ALA A 426 16.59 10.04 -8.54
CA ALA A 426 17.30 8.84 -8.95
C ALA A 426 16.67 7.59 -8.32
N GLN A 427 16.27 7.63 -7.06
CA GLN A 427 15.54 6.54 -6.41
C GLN A 427 14.18 6.32 -7.08
N GLN A 428 13.43 7.37 -7.35
CA GLN A 428 12.21 7.30 -8.14
C GLN A 428 12.44 6.66 -9.51
N TYR A 429 13.51 7.04 -10.20
CA TYR A 429 13.86 6.47 -11.49
C TYR A 429 14.12 4.96 -11.40
N SER A 430 14.70 4.48 -10.30
CA SER A 430 14.90 3.04 -10.08
C SER A 430 13.58 2.24 -10.06
N TRP A 431 12.50 2.87 -9.61
CA TRP A 431 11.14 2.31 -9.65
C TRP A 431 10.46 2.48 -11.01
N GLN A 432 10.73 3.59 -11.72
CA GLN A 432 10.18 3.82 -13.08
C GLN A 432 10.67 2.81 -14.13
N ILE A 433 11.74 2.06 -13.84
CA ILE A 433 12.15 0.93 -14.68
C ILE A 433 11.04 -0.12 -14.80
N THR A 434 10.14 -0.20 -13.84
CA THR A 434 8.97 -1.10 -13.87
C THR A 434 7.81 -0.54 -14.72
N GLY A 435 7.79 0.75 -15.06
CA GLY A 435 6.79 1.38 -15.92
C GLY A 435 7.22 1.51 -17.38
N ILE A 436 6.41 2.17 -18.18
CA ILE A 436 6.69 2.49 -19.58
C ILE A 436 7.62 3.71 -19.65
N ASN A 437 8.81 3.58 -20.21
CA ASN A 437 9.78 4.66 -20.26
C ASN A 437 9.44 5.71 -21.33
N SER A 438 10.16 6.84 -21.31
CA SER A 438 9.88 7.96 -22.23
C SER A 438 10.08 7.63 -23.71
N ASP A 439 11.01 6.75 -24.05
CA ASP A 439 11.25 6.36 -25.45
C ASP A 439 10.16 5.39 -25.95
N GLU A 440 9.71 4.48 -25.09
CA GLU A 440 8.57 3.61 -25.37
C GLU A 440 7.27 4.42 -25.54
N LEU A 441 7.03 5.42 -24.67
CA LEU A 441 5.88 6.33 -24.81
C LEU A 441 5.94 7.12 -26.13
N ARG A 442 7.11 7.64 -26.52
CA ARG A 442 7.29 8.30 -27.81
C ARG A 442 7.05 7.34 -28.97
N TRP A 443 7.59 6.14 -28.88
CA TRP A 443 7.39 5.12 -29.90
C TRP A 443 5.91 4.74 -30.03
N LEU A 444 5.19 4.60 -28.91
CA LEU A 444 3.75 4.35 -28.89
C LEU A 444 2.90 5.55 -29.33
N GLY A 445 3.50 6.71 -29.57
CA GLY A 445 2.80 7.91 -30.01
C GLY A 445 2.28 8.82 -28.89
N ASN A 446 2.44 8.44 -27.63
CA ASN A 446 2.04 9.26 -26.48
C ASN A 446 3.10 10.32 -26.16
N LYS A 447 2.77 11.59 -26.36
CA LYS A 447 3.66 12.73 -26.05
C LYS A 447 3.27 13.42 -24.75
N THR A 448 2.06 13.25 -24.26
CA THR A 448 1.50 13.93 -23.09
C THR A 448 2.27 13.57 -21.82
N CYS A 449 2.56 12.30 -21.65
CA CYS A 449 3.19 11.80 -20.41
C CYS A 449 4.73 11.99 -20.33
N LEU A 450 5.36 12.55 -21.37
CA LEU A 450 6.83 12.73 -21.37
C LEU A 450 7.32 13.69 -20.29
N GLY A 451 6.52 14.69 -19.93
CA GLY A 451 6.83 15.71 -18.94
C GLY A 451 6.44 15.35 -17.51
N PHE A 452 5.83 14.19 -17.28
CA PHE A 452 5.38 13.79 -15.94
C PHE A 452 6.53 13.74 -14.94
N ARG A 453 6.30 14.34 -13.76
CA ARG A 453 7.18 14.28 -12.57
C ARG A 453 6.35 13.83 -11.38
N ASN A 454 6.92 12.96 -10.55
CA ASN A 454 6.26 12.52 -9.33
C ASN A 454 6.08 13.70 -8.35
N PRO A 455 4.89 13.90 -7.80
CA PRO A 455 4.59 15.01 -6.90
C PRO A 455 5.15 14.82 -5.48
N VAL A 456 5.60 13.62 -5.12
CA VAL A 456 6.03 13.31 -3.75
C VAL A 456 7.44 13.84 -3.50
N SER A 457 7.64 14.45 -2.34
CA SER A 457 8.93 14.98 -1.86
C SER A 457 9.36 14.30 -0.56
N VAL A 458 10.65 14.38 -0.27
CA VAL A 458 11.21 14.00 1.04
C VAL A 458 10.87 15.08 2.07
N PRO A 459 10.53 14.71 3.31
CA PRO A 459 10.35 15.68 4.39
C PRO A 459 11.60 16.52 4.60
N ASP A 460 11.42 17.80 4.96
CA ASP A 460 12.53 18.65 5.38
C ASP A 460 13.20 18.08 6.65
N GLY A 461 14.51 18.32 6.77
CA GLY A 461 15.28 17.92 7.96
C GLY A 461 15.95 16.55 7.89
N ILE A 462 15.70 15.73 6.85
CA ILE A 462 16.43 14.48 6.64
C ILE A 462 17.71 14.78 5.86
N GLN A 463 18.88 14.55 6.49
CA GLN A 463 20.18 14.92 5.94
C GLN A 463 20.94 13.73 5.33
N ASP A 464 20.89 12.57 5.97
CA ASP A 464 21.63 11.40 5.50
C ASP A 464 21.09 10.88 4.15
N PRO A 465 21.95 10.61 3.17
CA PRO A 465 21.54 10.18 1.84
C PRO A 465 20.74 8.88 1.81
N LEU A 466 21.09 7.91 2.65
CA LEU A 466 20.33 6.66 2.75
C LEU A 466 18.95 6.90 3.36
N ASN A 467 18.90 7.64 4.48
CA ASN A 467 17.62 7.94 5.13
C ASN A 467 16.71 8.81 4.24
N ARG A 468 17.27 9.67 3.37
CA ARG A 468 16.49 10.41 2.35
C ARG A 468 15.81 9.44 1.38
N MET A 469 16.52 8.45 0.86
CA MET A 469 15.94 7.45 -0.04
C MET A 469 14.89 6.57 0.68
N LEU A 470 15.20 6.12 1.90
CA LEU A 470 14.27 5.32 2.72
C LEU A 470 12.99 6.10 3.02
N SER A 471 13.13 7.36 3.46
CA SER A 471 11.99 8.23 3.75
C SER A 471 11.14 8.52 2.49
N PHE A 472 11.77 8.69 1.34
CA PHE A 472 11.08 8.87 0.07
C PHE A 472 10.19 7.65 -0.24
N ASP A 473 10.73 6.43 -0.13
CA ASP A 473 9.97 5.21 -0.39
C ASP A 473 8.88 4.97 0.66
N CYS A 474 9.14 5.25 1.94
CA CYS A 474 8.14 5.18 3.01
C CYS A 474 6.93 6.12 2.79
N ARG A 475 7.10 7.23 2.08
CA ARG A 475 6.03 8.21 1.83
C ARG A 475 5.38 8.09 0.46
N ASN A 476 5.96 7.32 -0.44
CA ASN A 476 5.57 7.24 -1.82
C ASN A 476 5.26 5.79 -2.23
N HIS A 477 6.29 5.00 -2.44
CA HIS A 477 6.15 3.66 -2.97
C HIS A 477 5.43 2.70 -2.00
N LEU A 478 5.77 2.81 -0.72
CA LEU A 478 5.17 1.97 0.32
C LEU A 478 3.66 2.21 0.49
N PRO A 479 3.15 3.44 0.73
CA PRO A 479 1.71 3.68 0.91
C PRO A 479 0.91 3.56 -0.38
N ASP A 480 1.47 4.01 -1.52
CA ASP A 480 0.71 4.13 -2.77
C ASP A 480 0.66 2.84 -3.58
N LEU A 481 1.59 1.92 -3.37
CA LEU A 481 1.62 0.62 -4.05
C LEU A 481 1.53 -0.55 -3.06
N TYR A 482 2.51 -0.73 -2.17
CA TYR A 482 2.60 -1.97 -1.37
C TYR A 482 1.46 -2.10 -0.36
N LEU A 483 1.22 -1.07 0.46
CA LEU A 483 0.17 -1.12 1.48
C LEU A 483 -1.22 -1.07 0.87
N MET A 484 -1.38 -0.32 -0.24
CA MET A 484 -2.62 -0.29 -1.00
C MET A 484 -2.95 -1.67 -1.58
N LYS A 485 -1.97 -2.31 -2.20
CA LYS A 485 -2.10 -3.66 -2.75
C LYS A 485 -2.44 -4.68 -1.68
N ALA A 486 -1.73 -4.64 -0.55
CA ALA A 486 -1.94 -5.52 0.57
C ALA A 486 -3.35 -5.38 1.16
N ASP A 487 -3.77 -4.16 1.51
CA ASP A 487 -5.10 -3.91 2.07
C ASP A 487 -6.22 -4.34 1.12
N LYS A 488 -6.18 -3.91 -0.15
CA LYS A 488 -7.27 -4.19 -1.10
C LYS A 488 -7.37 -5.66 -1.47
N ALA A 489 -6.24 -6.35 -1.65
CA ALA A 489 -6.24 -7.77 -1.96
C ALA A 489 -6.76 -8.62 -0.79
N THR A 490 -6.36 -8.30 0.44
CA THR A 490 -6.78 -9.05 1.62
C THR A 490 -8.23 -8.75 1.96
N MET A 491 -8.64 -7.48 1.87
CA MET A 491 -10.02 -7.09 2.13
C MET A 491 -11.01 -7.55 1.06
N ALA A 492 -10.57 -7.88 -0.15
CA ALA A 492 -11.41 -8.56 -1.14
C ALA A 492 -12.02 -9.88 -0.60
N HIS A 493 -11.41 -10.44 0.42
CA HIS A 493 -11.84 -11.68 1.10
C HIS A 493 -12.06 -11.50 2.61
N SER A 494 -12.30 -10.27 3.08
CA SER A 494 -12.56 -9.98 4.49
C SER A 494 -11.46 -10.51 5.43
N VAL A 495 -10.19 -10.37 5.03
CA VAL A 495 -9.02 -10.70 5.84
C VAL A 495 -8.28 -9.41 6.19
N GLU A 496 -8.03 -9.19 7.48
CA GLU A 496 -7.26 -8.05 7.95
C GLU A 496 -5.76 -8.36 7.94
N GLU A 497 -4.98 -7.58 7.21
CA GLU A 497 -3.52 -7.68 7.25
C GLU A 497 -2.93 -6.68 8.26
N ARG A 498 -2.08 -7.18 9.15
CA ARG A 498 -1.32 -6.43 10.16
C ARG A 498 0.17 -6.50 9.87
N VAL A 499 0.84 -5.35 9.94
CA VAL A 499 2.28 -5.25 9.64
C VAL A 499 3.03 -4.77 10.89
N PRO A 500 3.64 -5.68 11.69
CA PRO A 500 4.37 -5.30 12.89
C PRO A 500 5.56 -4.38 12.64
N ILE A 501 6.22 -4.51 11.48
CA ILE A 501 7.39 -3.71 11.10
C ILE A 501 7.03 -2.22 10.93
N LEU A 502 5.81 -1.92 10.51
CA LEU A 502 5.31 -0.56 10.29
C LEU A 502 4.60 0.01 11.53
N ASP A 503 5.12 -0.27 12.69
CA ASP A 503 4.71 0.38 13.93
C ASP A 503 5.33 1.77 14.05
N LYS A 504 4.54 2.77 14.51
CA LYS A 504 4.97 4.17 14.63
C LYS A 504 6.28 4.34 15.41
N GLU A 505 6.42 3.63 16.53
CA GLU A 505 7.60 3.69 17.39
C GLU A 505 8.81 3.02 16.72
N LEU A 506 8.59 1.88 16.05
CA LEU A 506 9.66 1.19 15.33
C LEU A 506 10.14 2.02 14.13
N ILE A 507 9.22 2.64 13.38
CA ILE A 507 9.57 3.56 12.29
C ILE A 507 10.40 4.72 12.85
N SER A 508 9.94 5.38 13.91
CA SER A 508 10.66 6.50 14.53
C SER A 508 12.06 6.06 14.97
N PHE A 509 12.17 4.92 15.66
CA PHE A 509 13.46 4.38 16.08
C PHE A 509 14.37 4.05 14.88
N SER A 510 13.82 3.52 13.79
CA SER A 510 14.64 3.18 12.61
C SER A 510 15.43 4.37 12.04
N PHE A 511 14.88 5.60 12.15
CA PHE A 511 15.52 6.83 11.68
C PHE A 511 16.45 7.47 12.74
N THR A 512 16.62 6.88 13.92
CA THR A 512 17.69 7.22 14.87
C THR A 512 18.92 6.32 14.72
N ILE A 513 18.77 5.15 14.09
CA ILE A 513 19.86 4.19 13.87
C ILE A 513 20.90 4.79 12.89
N PRO A 514 22.23 4.75 13.22
CA PRO A 514 23.27 5.14 12.28
C PRO A 514 23.14 4.42 10.93
N PRO A 515 23.11 5.14 9.80
CA PRO A 515 22.89 4.54 8.47
C PRO A 515 23.88 3.44 8.11
N LYS A 516 25.13 3.51 8.64
CA LYS A 516 26.15 2.47 8.49
C LYS A 516 25.73 1.09 9.01
N PHE A 517 24.76 1.03 9.94
CA PHE A 517 24.22 -0.24 10.45
C PHE A 517 23.04 -0.75 9.64
N LYS A 518 22.40 0.06 8.81
CA LYS A 518 21.35 -0.40 7.87
C LYS A 518 21.95 -1.15 6.68
N ILE A 519 22.98 -0.57 6.04
CA ILE A 519 23.78 -1.21 4.98
C ILE A 519 25.24 -1.18 5.41
N PHE A 520 25.79 -2.34 5.76
CA PHE A 520 27.17 -2.46 6.24
C PHE A 520 28.02 -3.29 5.31
N LYS A 521 29.14 -2.72 4.80
CA LYS A 521 30.06 -3.39 3.85
C LYS A 521 29.33 -4.04 2.67
N GLY A 522 28.27 -3.39 2.18
CA GLY A 522 27.47 -3.87 1.07
C GLY A 522 26.44 -4.98 1.43
N VAL A 523 26.29 -5.31 2.70
CA VAL A 523 25.23 -6.20 3.20
C VAL A 523 23.98 -5.37 3.51
N GLU A 524 22.91 -5.65 2.78
CA GLU A 524 21.59 -5.02 2.93
C GLU A 524 20.90 -5.54 4.18
N LYS A 525 20.07 -4.69 4.83
CA LYS A 525 19.36 -5.03 6.09
C LYS A 525 20.29 -5.55 7.19
N TYR A 526 21.51 -5.01 7.30
CA TYR A 526 22.52 -5.57 8.20
C TYR A 526 22.02 -5.65 9.65
N ILE A 527 21.56 -4.54 10.23
CA ILE A 527 21.06 -4.51 11.61
C ILE A 527 19.83 -5.39 11.82
N TRP A 528 18.95 -5.45 10.80
CA TRP A 528 17.76 -6.30 10.81
C TRP A 528 18.12 -7.79 10.87
N ARG A 529 19.09 -8.20 10.05
CA ARG A 529 19.62 -9.57 10.06
C ARG A 529 20.25 -9.93 11.40
N LYS A 530 20.97 -8.98 12.01
CA LYS A 530 21.57 -9.14 13.34
C LYS A 530 20.51 -9.28 14.43
N ALA A 531 19.48 -8.46 14.43
CA ALA A 531 18.40 -8.51 15.41
C ALA A 531 17.60 -9.83 15.35
N LEU A 532 17.49 -10.46 14.19
CA LEU A 532 16.80 -11.73 13.99
C LEU A 532 17.73 -12.96 14.17
N GLN A 533 18.99 -12.77 14.51
CA GLN A 533 19.93 -13.85 14.75
C GLN A 533 19.51 -14.68 15.97
N GLY A 534 19.42 -16.00 15.80
CA GLY A 534 18.91 -16.90 16.84
C GLY A 534 17.37 -17.06 16.87
N ILE A 535 16.65 -16.23 16.14
CA ILE A 535 15.18 -16.30 15.98
C ILE A 535 14.82 -17.01 14.67
N VAL A 536 15.56 -16.68 13.60
CA VAL A 536 15.36 -17.24 12.27
C VAL A 536 16.56 -18.11 11.89
N PRO A 537 16.39 -19.22 11.14
CA PRO A 537 17.48 -20.08 10.69
C PRO A 537 18.58 -19.31 9.95
N ARG A 538 19.84 -19.76 10.09
CA ARG A 538 21.00 -19.14 9.42
C ARG A 538 20.86 -19.12 7.90
N GLU A 539 20.26 -20.16 7.32
CA GLU A 539 19.99 -20.30 5.90
C GLU A 539 19.09 -19.17 5.39
N ILE A 540 18.07 -18.83 6.15
CA ILE A 540 17.13 -17.71 5.84
C ILE A 540 17.82 -16.36 6.07
N LEU A 541 18.57 -16.22 7.19
CA LEU A 541 19.32 -14.98 7.47
C LEU A 541 20.32 -14.62 6.37
N ASN A 542 20.95 -15.59 5.74
CA ASN A 542 22.00 -15.37 4.74
C ASN A 542 21.50 -15.28 3.30
N ARG A 543 20.20 -15.47 3.07
CA ARG A 543 19.62 -15.39 1.73
C ARG A 543 19.69 -13.98 1.16
N SER A 544 19.99 -13.91 -0.14
CA SER A 544 19.83 -12.66 -0.89
C SER A 544 18.34 -12.31 -1.00
N LYS A 545 18.02 -11.02 -0.94
CA LYS A 545 16.67 -10.53 -1.19
C LYS A 545 16.24 -10.95 -2.60
N LYS A 546 15.11 -11.67 -2.69
CA LYS A 546 14.33 -11.80 -3.90
C LYS A 546 12.98 -11.15 -3.67
N GLY A 547 12.58 -10.26 -4.57
CA GLY A 547 11.21 -9.75 -4.58
C GLY A 547 10.23 -10.89 -4.83
N PHE A 548 9.04 -10.80 -4.29
CA PHE A 548 7.94 -11.68 -4.67
C PHE A 548 7.58 -11.35 -6.14
N SER A 549 8.10 -12.14 -7.06
CA SER A 549 7.92 -11.92 -8.51
C SER A 549 6.86 -12.87 -9.05
N VAL A 550 5.83 -12.28 -9.60
CA VAL A 550 4.81 -12.98 -10.38
C VAL A 550 5.35 -13.12 -11.81
N PRO A 551 5.29 -14.31 -12.43
CA PRO A 551 5.84 -14.55 -13.76
C PRO A 551 4.95 -13.97 -14.87
N TYR A 552 4.67 -12.66 -14.80
CA TYR A 552 3.79 -11.96 -15.76
C TYR A 552 4.29 -12.08 -17.20
N ARG A 553 5.61 -12.16 -17.41
CA ARG A 553 6.19 -12.40 -18.73
C ARG A 553 5.77 -13.76 -19.29
N ASP A 554 5.91 -14.81 -18.48
CA ASP A 554 5.53 -16.16 -18.89
C ASP A 554 4.02 -16.24 -19.11
N TRP A 555 3.24 -15.55 -18.27
CA TRP A 555 1.78 -15.47 -18.41
C TRP A 555 1.39 -14.79 -19.72
N ILE A 556 1.89 -13.56 -19.98
CA ILE A 556 1.51 -12.80 -21.19
C ILE A 556 2.03 -13.48 -22.48
N SER A 557 3.05 -14.35 -22.37
CA SER A 557 3.59 -15.12 -23.48
C SER A 557 2.89 -16.47 -23.68
N ALA A 558 2.10 -16.93 -22.70
CA ALA A 558 1.26 -18.11 -22.85
C ALA A 558 0.15 -17.83 -23.87
N SER A 559 -0.18 -18.80 -24.74
CA SER A 559 -1.14 -18.63 -25.82
C SER A 559 -2.48 -18.04 -25.34
N GLU A 560 -3.05 -18.61 -24.28
CA GLU A 560 -4.34 -18.20 -23.73
C GLU A 560 -4.34 -16.74 -23.27
N MET A 561 -3.36 -16.32 -22.48
CA MET A 561 -3.28 -14.95 -21.96
C MET A 561 -2.92 -13.96 -23.05
N ARG A 562 -2.06 -14.36 -23.98
CA ARG A 562 -1.73 -13.55 -25.17
C ARG A 562 -2.97 -13.26 -25.99
N ASP A 563 -3.79 -14.27 -26.28
CA ASP A 563 -5.01 -14.10 -27.09
C ASP A 563 -5.99 -13.17 -26.38
N VAL A 564 -6.16 -13.26 -25.07
CA VAL A 564 -6.95 -12.34 -24.25
C VAL A 564 -6.37 -10.92 -24.29
N ALA A 565 -5.03 -10.77 -24.23
CA ALA A 565 -4.39 -9.47 -24.29
C ALA A 565 -4.52 -8.83 -25.69
N VAL A 566 -4.35 -9.62 -26.77
CA VAL A 566 -4.60 -9.18 -28.16
C VAL A 566 -6.02 -8.65 -28.28
N GLN A 567 -7.02 -9.46 -27.96
CA GLN A 567 -8.42 -9.08 -28.04
C GLN A 567 -8.71 -7.81 -27.22
N THR A 568 -8.25 -7.77 -25.96
CA THR A 568 -8.48 -6.62 -25.07
C THR A 568 -7.91 -5.32 -25.65
N LEU A 569 -6.72 -5.35 -26.24
CA LEU A 569 -6.05 -4.17 -26.79
C LEU A 569 -6.57 -3.79 -28.18
N GLU A 570 -7.03 -4.75 -28.97
CA GLU A 570 -7.71 -4.48 -30.26
C GLU A 570 -9.11 -3.88 -30.06
N GLU A 571 -9.86 -4.33 -29.08
CA GLU A 571 -11.18 -3.79 -28.73
C GLU A 571 -11.08 -2.52 -27.87
N GLY A 572 -9.94 -2.31 -27.20
CA GLY A 572 -9.72 -1.27 -26.21
C GLY A 572 -10.09 0.13 -26.69
N THR A 573 -10.70 0.91 -25.80
CA THR A 573 -11.12 2.28 -26.07
C THR A 573 -10.08 3.28 -25.60
N LEU A 574 -9.56 3.11 -24.41
CA LEU A 574 -8.62 4.05 -23.79
C LEU A 574 -7.25 4.00 -24.49
N SER A 575 -6.74 2.80 -24.80
CA SER A 575 -5.48 2.66 -25.52
C SER A 575 -5.53 3.25 -26.94
N LYS A 576 -6.67 3.15 -27.64
CA LYS A 576 -6.87 3.79 -28.96
C LYS A 576 -6.84 5.32 -28.90
N MET A 577 -7.32 5.91 -27.81
CA MET A 577 -7.26 7.35 -27.60
C MET A 577 -5.85 7.85 -27.26
N LEU A 578 -5.05 7.02 -26.58
CA LEU A 578 -3.77 7.40 -26.00
C LEU A 578 -2.56 7.05 -26.87
N PHE A 579 -2.67 6.04 -27.73
CA PHE A 579 -1.53 5.42 -28.40
C PHE A 579 -1.80 5.10 -29.88
N ASP A 580 -0.73 4.89 -30.62
CA ASP A 580 -0.77 4.39 -32.00
C ASP A 580 -1.15 2.91 -32.02
N GLN A 581 -2.39 2.62 -32.46
CA GLN A 581 -2.94 1.25 -32.46
C GLN A 581 -2.14 0.27 -33.31
N GLN A 582 -1.55 0.71 -34.43
CA GLN A 582 -0.75 -0.17 -35.28
C GLN A 582 0.51 -0.66 -34.54
N LYS A 583 1.10 0.21 -33.71
CA LYS A 583 2.28 -0.14 -32.90
C LYS A 583 1.92 -1.06 -31.74
N ILE A 584 0.76 -0.84 -31.11
CA ILE A 584 0.26 -1.76 -30.08
C ILE A 584 0.05 -3.14 -30.69
N ASN A 585 -0.70 -3.23 -31.80
CA ASN A 585 -0.98 -4.51 -32.46
C ASN A 585 0.30 -5.23 -32.86
N LYS A 586 1.30 -4.51 -33.40
CA LYS A 586 2.60 -5.05 -33.71
C LYS A 586 3.35 -5.57 -32.46
N LEU A 587 3.27 -4.85 -31.34
CA LEU A 587 3.90 -5.24 -30.09
C LEU A 587 3.29 -6.54 -29.56
N VAL A 588 1.97 -6.62 -29.50
CA VAL A 588 1.25 -7.76 -28.92
C VAL A 588 1.34 -9.01 -29.81
N SER A 589 1.15 -8.85 -31.14
CA SER A 589 1.22 -9.97 -32.08
C SER A 589 2.60 -10.64 -32.11
N ASN A 590 3.65 -9.88 -31.84
CA ASN A 590 5.03 -10.38 -31.80
C ASN A 590 5.44 -10.96 -30.43
N MET A 591 4.54 -10.97 -29.43
CA MET A 591 4.85 -11.53 -28.11
C MET A 591 5.08 -13.04 -28.19
N THR A 592 6.26 -13.48 -27.78
CA THR A 592 6.65 -14.88 -27.66
C THR A 592 7.42 -15.09 -26.36
N ARG A 593 7.71 -16.34 -25.98
CA ARG A 593 8.58 -16.65 -24.83
C ARG A 593 9.99 -16.07 -24.96
N GLN A 594 10.42 -15.75 -26.18
CA GLN A 594 11.73 -15.13 -26.43
C GLN A 594 11.69 -13.60 -26.44
N SER A 595 10.50 -12.99 -26.28
CA SER A 595 10.34 -11.55 -26.20
C SER A 595 11.07 -10.97 -25.00
N SER A 596 11.52 -9.73 -25.10
CA SER A 596 12.20 -9.06 -24.00
C SER A 596 11.26 -8.84 -22.82
N ASP A 597 11.79 -8.81 -21.60
CA ASP A 597 11.04 -8.48 -20.39
C ASP A 597 10.38 -7.12 -20.51
N ARG A 598 11.01 -6.17 -21.22
CA ARG A 598 10.45 -4.82 -21.47
C ARG A 598 9.18 -4.86 -22.33
N SER A 599 9.18 -5.63 -23.41
CA SER A 599 7.98 -5.75 -24.27
C SER A 599 6.81 -6.37 -23.51
N ALA A 600 7.09 -7.43 -22.74
CA ALA A 600 6.07 -8.07 -21.91
C ALA A 600 5.50 -7.10 -20.84
N LEU A 601 6.35 -6.29 -20.24
CA LEU A 601 5.96 -5.29 -19.26
C LEU A 601 5.07 -4.20 -19.87
N VAL A 602 5.42 -3.68 -21.05
CA VAL A 602 4.59 -2.69 -21.76
C VAL A 602 3.22 -3.27 -22.07
N VAL A 603 3.16 -4.47 -22.63
CA VAL A 603 1.89 -5.16 -22.94
C VAL A 603 1.06 -5.36 -21.68
N TRP A 604 1.68 -5.82 -20.58
CA TRP A 604 0.99 -6.00 -19.30
C TRP A 604 0.35 -4.70 -18.78
N ASN A 605 1.12 -3.60 -18.81
CA ASN A 605 0.61 -2.31 -18.34
C ASN A 605 -0.57 -1.79 -19.17
N LEU A 606 -0.48 -1.92 -20.50
CA LEU A 606 -1.58 -1.51 -21.39
C LEU A 606 -2.81 -2.42 -21.24
N PHE A 607 -2.60 -3.72 -21.13
CA PHE A 607 -3.66 -4.69 -20.86
C PHE A 607 -4.39 -4.39 -19.54
N ALA A 608 -3.64 -4.20 -18.44
CA ALA A 608 -4.21 -3.88 -17.15
C ALA A 608 -5.00 -2.54 -17.17
N LEU A 609 -4.50 -1.54 -17.90
CA LEU A 609 -5.18 -0.26 -18.08
C LEU A 609 -6.53 -0.41 -18.80
N GLU A 610 -6.57 -1.18 -19.90
CA GLU A 610 -7.83 -1.41 -20.64
C GLU A 610 -8.84 -2.23 -19.83
N ARG A 611 -8.38 -3.25 -19.09
CA ARG A 611 -9.27 -4.02 -18.21
C ARG A 611 -9.86 -3.14 -17.11
N TRP A 612 -9.08 -2.22 -16.55
CA TRP A 612 -9.57 -1.22 -15.61
C TRP A 612 -10.59 -0.29 -16.25
N ALA A 613 -10.31 0.25 -17.44
CA ALA A 613 -11.22 1.14 -18.15
C ALA A 613 -12.57 0.43 -18.44
N LYS A 614 -12.53 -0.84 -18.84
CA LYS A 614 -13.73 -1.66 -19.04
C LYS A 614 -14.55 -1.82 -17.76
N VAL A 615 -13.88 -1.97 -16.61
CA VAL A 615 -14.55 -2.18 -15.31
C VAL A 615 -15.16 -0.88 -14.76
N PHE A 616 -14.52 0.28 -14.97
CA PHE A 616 -14.88 1.51 -14.26
C PHE A 616 -15.43 2.63 -15.16
N LEU A 617 -15.12 2.65 -16.45
CA LEU A 617 -15.51 3.75 -17.35
C LEU A 617 -16.58 3.37 -18.36
N PHE A 618 -16.62 2.12 -18.81
CA PHE A 618 -17.43 1.69 -19.95
C PHE A 618 -18.45 0.61 -19.57
N ARG A 619 -18.93 0.66 -18.34
CA ARG A 619 -20.03 -0.21 -17.88
C ARG A 619 -21.38 0.28 -18.37
#